data_35ba84f17957374c076557468cc23016
#
_entry.id   35ba84f17957374c076557468cc23016
#
_cell.length_a   1.000
_cell.length_b   1.000
_cell.length_c   1.000
_cell.angle_alpha   90.00
_cell.angle_beta   90.00
_cell.angle_gamma   90.00
#
_symmetry.space_group_name_H-M   'P 1'
#
loop_
_entity.id
_entity.type
_entity.pdbx_description
1 polymer ?
#
loop_
_entity_poly.entity_id
_entity_poly.type
_entity_poly.pdbx_seq_one_letter_code
_entity_poly.pdbx_strand_id
1 'polypeptide(L)'
;MKLQQILAVMWKEVRQMARDRMTVAMMIGIPTMQLLLFGYAINPDVRNLPAAVADMAGTGGSRALTQDMFATEIVRPAAVARTPQELQALLRAGRIRIGILIPPDFERRRIDGREAVQVIVDGSDTSVQASARQLAQMPLDGQRAATTSQISVLPLYNPRRISAINVVPGLIGVILTMTMVMFTAM
;
A
#
# COMPACT_ATOMS: atom_id res chain seq x y z
N MET A 1 -23.49 -43.85 -3.55
CA MET A 1 -24.47 -43.12 -2.73
C MET A 1 -25.41 -42.38 -3.67
N LYS A 2 -26.73 -42.58 -3.51
CA LYS A 2 -27.72 -41.94 -4.39
C LYS A 2 -27.85 -40.47 -4.04
N LEU A 3 -27.90 -39.58 -5.01
CA LEU A 3 -28.02 -38.13 -4.87
C LEU A 3 -29.10 -37.70 -3.85
N GLN A 4 -30.21 -38.47 -3.82
CA GLN A 4 -31.31 -38.29 -2.86
C GLN A 4 -30.89 -38.48 -1.40
N GLN A 5 -29.95 -39.39 -1.10
CA GLN A 5 -29.45 -39.61 0.26
C GLN A 5 -28.56 -38.45 0.72
N ILE A 6 -27.76 -37.90 -0.18
CA ILE A 6 -26.93 -36.72 0.11
C ILE A 6 -27.82 -35.49 0.38
N LEU A 7 -28.83 -35.28 -0.44
CA LEU A 7 -29.79 -34.18 -0.25
C LEU A 7 -30.58 -34.29 1.05
N ALA A 8 -31.01 -35.53 1.41
CA ALA A 8 -31.72 -35.76 2.67
C ALA A 8 -30.86 -35.49 3.90
N VAL A 9 -29.57 -35.88 3.86
CA VAL A 9 -28.61 -35.60 4.95
C VAL A 9 -28.33 -34.11 5.02
N MET A 10 -28.07 -33.45 3.90
CA MET A 10 -27.87 -31.98 3.86
C MET A 10 -29.06 -31.22 4.47
N TRP A 11 -30.28 -31.59 4.07
CA TRP A 11 -31.50 -30.95 4.58
C TRP A 11 -31.67 -31.14 6.10
N LYS A 12 -31.38 -32.35 6.56
CA LYS A 12 -31.37 -32.66 8.02
C LYS A 12 -30.38 -31.79 8.77
N GLU A 13 -29.13 -31.70 8.27
CA GLU A 13 -28.06 -30.91 8.92
C GLU A 13 -28.41 -29.42 8.94
N VAL A 14 -28.88 -28.85 7.82
CA VAL A 14 -29.33 -27.45 7.75
C VAL A 14 -30.46 -27.19 8.76
N ARG A 15 -31.43 -28.11 8.90
CA ARG A 15 -32.53 -27.92 9.83
C ARG A 15 -32.11 -28.10 11.29
N GLN A 16 -31.09 -28.90 11.55
CA GLN A 16 -30.50 -29.06 12.88
C GLN A 16 -29.71 -27.84 13.27
N MET A 17 -28.87 -27.31 12.34
CA MET A 17 -28.15 -26.03 12.57
C MET A 17 -29.10 -24.85 12.78
N ALA A 18 -30.18 -24.74 12.01
CA ALA A 18 -31.17 -23.68 12.19
C ALA A 18 -31.88 -23.68 13.56
N ARG A 19 -31.92 -24.83 14.26
CA ARG A 19 -32.44 -24.95 15.63
C ARG A 19 -31.44 -24.53 16.70
N ASP A 20 -30.15 -24.59 16.40
CA ASP A 20 -29.09 -24.15 17.29
C ASP A 20 -28.79 -22.66 17.05
N ARG A 21 -29.49 -21.83 17.83
CA ARG A 21 -29.36 -20.36 17.75
C ARG A 21 -27.95 -19.88 18.01
N MET A 22 -27.20 -20.60 18.86
CA MET A 22 -25.83 -20.24 19.23
C MET A 22 -24.88 -20.46 18.04
N THR A 23 -24.96 -21.61 17.39
CA THR A 23 -24.17 -21.95 16.19
C THR A 23 -24.49 -21.01 15.03
N VAL A 24 -25.76 -20.69 14.79
CA VAL A 24 -26.17 -19.73 13.76
C VAL A 24 -25.65 -18.32 14.08
N ALA A 25 -25.75 -17.89 15.33
CA ALA A 25 -25.23 -16.59 15.75
C ALA A 25 -23.71 -16.47 15.56
N MET A 26 -22.95 -17.52 15.89
CA MET A 26 -21.49 -17.55 15.66
C MET A 26 -21.15 -17.60 14.15
N MET A 27 -21.87 -18.41 13.38
CA MET A 27 -21.63 -18.61 11.95
C MET A 27 -21.83 -17.31 11.14
N ILE A 28 -22.76 -16.46 11.56
CA ILE A 28 -23.01 -15.16 10.92
C ILE A 28 -22.25 -14.05 11.66
N GLY A 29 -22.22 -14.07 12.98
CA GLY A 29 -21.65 -13.02 13.81
C GLY A 29 -20.15 -12.89 13.65
N ILE A 30 -19.39 -14.00 13.62
CA ILE A 30 -17.94 -13.98 13.48
C ILE A 30 -17.52 -13.38 12.13
N PRO A 31 -18.03 -13.84 10.96
CA PRO A 31 -17.68 -13.21 9.68
C PRO A 31 -18.13 -11.75 9.59
N THR A 32 -19.30 -11.41 10.12
CA THR A 32 -19.80 -10.04 10.12
C THR A 32 -18.89 -9.13 10.97
N MET A 33 -18.51 -9.59 12.17
CA MET A 33 -17.57 -8.86 13.01
C MET A 33 -16.19 -8.73 12.38
N GLN A 34 -15.70 -9.76 11.69
CA GLN A 34 -14.45 -9.71 10.93
C GLN A 34 -14.54 -8.70 9.78
N LEU A 35 -15.62 -8.70 9.01
CA LEU A 35 -15.83 -7.74 7.93
C LEU A 35 -15.89 -6.30 8.45
N LEU A 36 -16.56 -6.07 9.57
CA LEU A 36 -16.60 -4.75 10.21
C LEU A 36 -15.23 -4.33 10.74
N LEU A 37 -14.53 -5.23 11.44
CA LEU A 37 -13.17 -4.98 11.94
C LEU A 37 -12.20 -4.70 10.80
N PHE A 38 -12.14 -5.55 9.80
CA PHE A 38 -11.22 -5.39 8.67
C PHE A 38 -11.61 -4.22 7.77
N GLY A 39 -12.91 -3.99 7.54
CA GLY A 39 -13.40 -2.87 6.75
C GLY A 39 -13.17 -1.51 7.39
N TYR A 40 -13.21 -1.44 8.73
CA TYR A 40 -13.02 -0.18 9.47
C TYR A 40 -11.58 0.02 9.96
N ALA A 41 -10.88 -1.06 10.35
CA ALA A 41 -9.53 -0.98 10.91
C ALA A 41 -8.44 -0.91 9.85
N ILE A 42 -8.66 -1.45 8.65
CA ILE A 42 -7.72 -1.34 7.56
C ILE A 42 -8.05 -0.06 6.79
N ASN A 43 -7.47 1.05 7.24
CA ASN A 43 -7.43 2.28 6.44
C ASN A 43 -6.18 2.22 5.57
N PRO A 44 -6.30 1.96 4.24
CA PRO A 44 -5.15 1.94 3.34
C PRO A 44 -4.60 3.34 3.04
N ASP A 45 -5.33 4.40 3.42
CA ASP A 45 -4.90 5.79 3.22
C ASP A 45 -3.84 6.18 4.25
N VAL A 46 -2.62 5.77 4.01
CA VAL A 46 -1.48 6.23 4.81
C VAL A 46 -1.15 7.64 4.39
N ARG A 47 -1.42 8.60 5.28
CA ARG A 47 -1.12 10.03 5.10
C ARG A 47 0.06 10.46 5.98
N ASN A 48 0.61 11.64 5.67
CA ASN A 48 1.70 12.25 6.42
C ASN A 48 2.96 11.37 6.49
N LEU A 49 3.26 10.65 5.41
CA LEU A 49 4.47 9.85 5.31
C LEU A 49 5.72 10.75 5.38
N PRO A 50 6.68 10.45 6.26
CA PRO A 50 7.91 11.22 6.32
C PRO A 50 8.68 11.11 5.03
N ALA A 51 8.91 12.24 4.35
CA ALA A 51 9.60 12.32 3.08
C ALA A 51 10.82 13.22 3.15
N ALA A 52 11.80 12.95 2.28
CA ALA A 52 12.89 13.86 1.98
C ALA A 52 12.92 14.18 0.49
N VAL A 53 13.36 15.37 0.16
CA VAL A 53 13.50 15.85 -1.21
C VAL A 53 14.99 16.09 -1.49
N ALA A 54 15.45 15.54 -2.61
CA ALA A 54 16.73 15.89 -3.21
C ALA A 54 16.45 16.70 -4.48
N ASP A 55 16.30 18.01 -4.33
CA ASP A 55 16.11 18.93 -5.45
C ASP A 55 17.47 19.35 -6.01
N MET A 56 17.85 18.74 -7.12
CA MET A 56 19.08 19.04 -7.84
C MET A 56 18.87 20.12 -8.93
N ALA A 57 17.62 20.45 -9.25
CA ALA A 57 17.28 21.47 -10.23
C ALA A 57 17.34 22.88 -9.64
N GLY A 58 16.88 23.06 -8.40
CA GLY A 58 16.88 24.33 -7.69
C GLY A 58 16.06 25.43 -8.36
N THR A 59 15.12 25.07 -9.24
CA THR A 59 14.31 26.02 -10.02
C THR A 59 13.06 26.48 -9.27
N GLY A 60 12.38 27.50 -9.80
CA GLY A 60 11.07 27.91 -9.29
C GLY A 60 10.03 26.79 -9.44
N GLY A 61 10.07 26.07 -10.57
CA GLY A 61 9.15 24.96 -10.85
C GLY A 61 9.38 23.76 -9.92
N SER A 62 10.63 23.39 -9.64
CA SER A 62 10.93 22.28 -8.72
C SER A 62 10.46 22.57 -7.28
N ARG A 63 10.62 23.83 -6.85
CA ARG A 63 10.13 24.27 -5.52
C ARG A 63 8.61 24.28 -5.43
N ALA A 64 7.92 24.78 -6.48
CA ALA A 64 6.47 24.77 -6.54
C ALA A 64 5.92 23.34 -6.48
N LEU A 65 6.47 22.44 -7.29
CA LEU A 65 6.10 21.02 -7.28
C LEU A 65 6.29 20.37 -5.90
N THR A 66 7.40 20.69 -5.24
CA THR A 66 7.67 20.17 -3.89
C THR A 66 6.62 20.65 -2.90
N GLN A 67 6.21 21.92 -2.97
CA GLN A 67 5.14 22.48 -2.14
C GLN A 67 3.79 21.82 -2.44
N ASP A 68 3.47 21.61 -3.71
CA ASP A 68 2.24 20.95 -4.13
C ASP A 68 2.19 19.49 -3.63
N MET A 69 3.31 18.75 -3.70
CA MET A 69 3.41 17.41 -3.15
C MET A 69 3.17 17.38 -1.64
N PHE A 70 3.70 18.33 -0.89
CA PHE A 70 3.44 18.42 0.55
C PHE A 70 2.02 18.90 0.86
N ALA A 71 1.42 19.72 0.02
CA ALA A 71 0.04 20.17 0.17
C ALA A 71 -0.99 19.04 -0.01
N THR A 72 -0.61 17.90 -0.62
CA THR A 72 -1.50 16.71 -0.69
C THR A 72 -1.73 16.03 0.64
N GLU A 73 -0.94 16.33 1.67
CA GLU A 73 -0.92 15.64 2.96
C GLU A 73 -0.58 14.13 2.88
N ILE A 74 -0.26 13.62 1.69
CA ILE A 74 0.23 12.25 1.53
C ILE A 74 1.62 12.13 2.14
N VAL A 75 2.45 13.15 1.93
CA VAL A 75 3.81 13.26 2.45
C VAL A 75 3.98 14.50 3.32
N ARG A 76 4.87 14.38 4.31
CA ARG A 76 5.30 15.52 5.13
C ARG A 76 6.81 15.67 5.04
N PRO A 77 7.34 16.90 5.08
CA PRO A 77 8.78 17.12 5.10
C PRO A 77 9.37 16.59 6.41
N ALA A 78 10.36 15.69 6.31
CA ALA A 78 11.05 15.11 7.46
C ALA A 78 12.56 15.36 7.40
N ALA A 79 13.13 15.45 6.19
CA ALA A 79 14.55 15.74 5.99
C ALA A 79 14.77 16.37 4.62
N VAL A 80 15.92 16.97 4.43
CA VAL A 80 16.42 17.46 3.14
C VAL A 80 17.63 16.62 2.77
N ALA A 81 17.68 16.14 1.55
CA ALA A 81 18.82 15.45 0.97
C ALA A 81 19.41 16.30 -0.18
N ARG A 82 20.71 16.26 -0.34
CA ARG A 82 21.39 16.97 -1.44
C ARG A 82 21.74 16.06 -2.59
N THR A 83 21.80 14.76 -2.32
CA THR A 83 22.20 13.74 -3.29
C THR A 83 21.28 12.54 -3.27
N PRO A 84 21.18 11.79 -4.38
CA PRO A 84 20.43 10.53 -4.41
C PRO A 84 20.92 9.50 -3.36
N GLN A 85 22.23 9.52 -3.08
CA GLN A 85 22.86 8.63 -2.09
C GLN A 85 22.41 8.94 -0.67
N GLU A 86 22.34 10.22 -0.30
CA GLU A 86 21.79 10.67 0.99
C GLU A 86 20.32 10.26 1.14
N LEU A 87 19.54 10.42 0.06
CA LEU A 87 18.14 10.02 0.03
C LEU A 87 17.98 8.52 0.31
N GLN A 88 18.79 7.69 -0.35
CA GLN A 88 18.80 6.24 -0.11
C GLN A 88 19.28 5.89 1.30
N ALA A 89 20.27 6.60 1.84
CA ALA A 89 20.73 6.39 3.20
C ALA A 89 19.64 6.69 4.24
N LEU A 90 18.88 7.77 4.06
CA LEU A 90 17.73 8.11 4.90
C LEU A 90 16.62 7.06 4.83
N LEU A 91 16.33 6.53 3.64
CA LEU A 91 15.38 5.42 3.45
C LEU A 91 15.84 4.15 4.17
N ARG A 92 17.11 3.75 4.00
CA ARG A 92 17.70 2.57 4.67
C ARG A 92 17.68 2.70 6.19
N ALA A 93 17.91 3.90 6.69
CA ALA A 93 17.85 4.17 8.12
C ALA A 93 16.42 4.26 8.68
N GLY A 94 15.39 4.13 7.83
CA GLY A 94 13.98 4.25 8.23
C GLY A 94 13.57 5.65 8.69
N ARG A 95 14.41 6.66 8.45
CA ARG A 95 14.12 8.05 8.83
C ARG A 95 13.08 8.70 7.94
N ILE A 96 12.97 8.23 6.71
CA ILE A 96 11.95 8.60 5.72
C ILE A 96 11.32 7.35 5.14
N ARG A 97 10.12 7.49 4.62
CA ARG A 97 9.39 6.43 3.90
C ARG A 97 9.36 6.69 2.40
N ILE A 98 9.42 7.95 2.02
CA ILE A 98 9.39 8.40 0.63
C ILE A 98 10.57 9.32 0.37
N GLY A 99 11.31 9.04 -0.70
CA GLY A 99 12.34 9.91 -1.23
C GLY A 99 11.88 10.52 -2.55
N ILE A 100 11.99 11.84 -2.70
CA ILE A 100 11.64 12.55 -3.92
C ILE A 100 12.94 13.07 -4.54
N LEU A 101 13.26 12.60 -5.73
CA LEU A 101 14.44 13.02 -6.48
C LEU A 101 14.02 13.87 -7.68
N ILE A 102 14.47 15.11 -7.71
CA ILE A 102 14.27 16.05 -8.81
C ILE A 102 15.62 16.26 -9.51
N PRO A 103 15.80 15.76 -10.75
CA PRO A 103 17.08 15.86 -11.45
C PRO A 103 17.37 17.28 -11.92
N PRO A 104 18.64 17.63 -12.21
CA PRO A 104 19.03 18.98 -12.62
C PRO A 104 18.40 19.43 -13.95
N ASP A 105 18.03 18.51 -14.82
CA ASP A 105 17.36 18.77 -16.08
C ASP A 105 15.82 18.69 -16.00
N PHE A 106 15.24 18.89 -14.81
CA PHE A 106 13.82 18.82 -14.52
C PHE A 106 12.96 19.62 -15.51
N GLU A 107 13.26 20.92 -15.72
CA GLU A 107 12.45 21.78 -16.58
C GLU A 107 12.42 21.27 -18.02
N ARG A 108 13.55 20.80 -18.54
CA ARG A 108 13.64 20.25 -19.88
C ARG A 108 12.83 18.95 -20.00
N ARG A 109 12.96 18.04 -19.01
CA ARG A 109 12.20 16.77 -19.01
C ARG A 109 10.70 17.02 -18.94
N ARG A 110 10.29 18.02 -18.14
CA ARG A 110 8.91 18.44 -18.00
C ARG A 110 8.34 18.90 -19.34
N ILE A 111 9.05 19.77 -20.07
CA ILE A 111 8.64 20.26 -21.39
C ILE A 111 8.62 19.14 -22.43
N ASP A 112 9.61 18.25 -22.40
CA ASP A 112 9.72 17.12 -23.33
C ASP A 112 8.69 15.99 -23.03
N GLY A 113 7.88 16.09 -21.97
CA GLY A 113 6.93 15.05 -21.55
C GLY A 113 7.58 13.75 -21.03
N ARG A 114 8.87 13.82 -20.64
CA ARG A 114 9.62 12.68 -20.09
C ARG A 114 9.49 12.58 -18.57
N GLU A 115 9.96 11.46 -17.99
CA GLU A 115 10.09 11.34 -16.54
C GLU A 115 10.91 12.50 -15.96
N ALA A 116 10.26 13.39 -15.24
CA ALA A 116 10.86 14.59 -14.66
C ALA A 116 11.17 14.44 -13.16
N VAL A 117 10.50 13.53 -12.46
CA VAL A 117 10.67 13.29 -11.03
C VAL A 117 10.66 11.81 -10.73
N GLN A 118 11.48 11.37 -9.78
CA GLN A 118 11.48 10.00 -9.27
C GLN A 118 11.05 9.98 -7.82
N VAL A 119 10.04 9.19 -7.51
CA VAL A 119 9.59 8.89 -6.15
C VAL A 119 10.15 7.54 -5.74
N ILE A 120 11.08 7.53 -4.81
CA ILE A 120 11.79 6.35 -4.34
C ILE A 120 11.15 5.88 -3.04
N VAL A 121 10.77 4.61 -2.97
CA VAL A 121 10.09 4.03 -1.81
C VAL A 121 10.67 2.67 -1.44
N ASP A 122 10.43 2.25 -0.19
CA ASP A 122 10.67 0.87 0.20
C ASP A 122 9.61 -0.03 -0.43
N GLY A 123 10.05 -0.94 -1.31
CA GLY A 123 9.18 -1.87 -2.02
C GLY A 123 8.63 -3.00 -1.15
N SER A 124 9.05 -3.11 0.11
CA SER A 124 8.49 -4.08 1.06
C SER A 124 7.18 -3.62 1.70
N ASP A 125 6.90 -2.31 1.70
CA ASP A 125 5.68 -1.73 2.26
C ASP A 125 4.67 -1.39 1.15
N THR A 126 3.60 -2.17 1.07
CA THR A 126 2.55 -2.01 0.05
C THR A 126 1.74 -0.73 0.21
N SER A 127 1.56 -0.27 1.45
CA SER A 127 0.80 0.96 1.76
C SER A 127 1.57 2.19 1.31
N VAL A 128 2.88 2.22 1.57
CA VAL A 128 3.77 3.29 1.09
C VAL A 128 3.84 3.32 -0.42
N GLN A 129 3.89 2.14 -1.08
CA GLN A 129 3.84 2.06 -2.53
C GLN A 129 2.53 2.60 -3.12
N ALA A 130 1.38 2.34 -2.47
CA ALA A 130 0.08 2.87 -2.90
C ALA A 130 0.08 4.41 -2.83
N SER A 131 0.53 4.98 -1.72
CA SER A 131 0.65 6.43 -1.54
C SER A 131 1.62 7.08 -2.53
N ALA A 132 2.74 6.42 -2.84
CA ALA A 132 3.69 6.91 -3.85
C ALA A 132 3.10 6.91 -5.27
N ARG A 133 2.26 5.92 -5.60
CA ARG A 133 1.55 5.91 -6.89
C ARG A 133 0.52 7.03 -6.97
N GLN A 134 -0.14 7.35 -5.87
CA GLN A 134 -1.06 8.48 -5.79
C GLN A 134 -0.33 9.81 -6.05
N LEU A 135 0.87 10.01 -5.44
CA LEU A 135 1.73 11.15 -5.76
C LEU A 135 2.16 11.18 -7.23
N ALA A 136 2.45 10.01 -7.82
CA ALA A 136 2.85 9.93 -9.23
C ALA A 136 1.74 10.28 -10.23
N GLN A 137 0.49 10.32 -9.79
CA GLN A 137 -0.66 10.72 -10.62
C GLN A 137 -0.91 12.24 -10.59
N MET A 138 -0.12 12.98 -9.82
CA MET A 138 -0.25 14.45 -9.79
C MET A 138 0.17 15.06 -11.14
N PRO A 139 -0.63 15.99 -11.67
CA PRO A 139 -0.25 16.73 -12.86
C PRO A 139 0.87 17.72 -12.53
N LEU A 140 1.94 17.74 -13.34
CA LEU A 140 3.06 18.67 -13.15
C LEU A 140 2.76 20.11 -13.61
N ASP A 141 1.75 20.30 -14.46
CA ASP A 141 1.46 21.59 -15.11
C ASP A 141 0.03 22.09 -14.92
N GLY A 142 -0.75 21.56 -13.97
CA GLY A 142 -2.18 21.93 -13.84
C GLY A 142 -3.01 21.58 -15.10
N GLN A 143 -2.41 21.04 -16.15
CA GLN A 143 -3.10 20.57 -17.33
C GLN A 143 -3.54 19.12 -17.14
N ARG A 144 -4.82 18.88 -17.36
CA ARG A 144 -5.43 17.56 -17.35
C ARG A 144 -4.71 16.60 -18.29
N ALA A 145 -4.20 15.50 -17.69
CA ALA A 145 -3.85 14.25 -18.36
C ALA A 145 -2.88 14.39 -19.55
N ALA A 146 -1.59 14.59 -19.27
CA ALA A 146 -0.59 13.99 -20.13
C ALA A 146 -0.77 12.46 -20.06
N THR A 147 -0.80 11.81 -21.21
CA THR A 147 -1.02 10.36 -21.40
C THR A 147 0.07 9.50 -20.71
N THR A 148 1.10 10.13 -20.19
CA THR A 148 2.26 9.49 -19.52
C THR A 148 2.54 10.24 -18.21
N SER A 149 2.55 9.52 -17.10
CA SER A 149 2.95 10.08 -15.82
C SER A 149 4.42 10.53 -15.89
N GLN A 150 4.67 11.82 -15.68
CA GLN A 150 6.03 12.38 -15.64
C GLN A 150 6.73 12.12 -14.28
N ILE A 151 6.02 11.53 -13.34
CA ILE A 151 6.55 11.11 -12.05
C ILE A 151 6.64 9.60 -12.04
N SER A 152 7.85 9.06 -11.91
CA SER A 152 8.06 7.61 -11.82
C SER A 152 8.19 7.16 -10.37
N VAL A 153 7.70 5.97 -10.07
CA VAL A 153 7.87 5.34 -8.75
C VAL A 153 8.90 4.23 -8.85
N LEU A 154 10.01 4.41 -8.14
CA LEU A 154 11.10 3.45 -8.05
C LEU A 154 11.05 2.69 -6.71
N PRO A 155 10.54 1.45 -6.65
CA PRO A 155 10.55 0.63 -5.45
C PRO A 155 11.96 0.05 -5.25
N LEU A 156 12.58 0.34 -4.10
CA LEU A 156 13.79 -0.31 -3.63
C LEU A 156 13.42 -1.64 -2.93
N TYR A 157 14.34 -2.59 -2.88
CA TYR A 157 14.26 -3.91 -2.18
C TYR A 157 13.25 -4.93 -2.73
N ASN A 158 12.18 -4.55 -3.40
CA ASN A 158 11.26 -5.48 -4.08
C ASN A 158 10.84 -4.96 -5.46
N PRO A 159 11.77 -4.77 -6.41
CA PRO A 159 11.47 -4.18 -7.72
C PRO A 159 10.52 -5.06 -8.56
N ARG A 160 10.52 -6.39 -8.33
CA ARG A 160 9.63 -7.34 -9.02
C ARG A 160 8.22 -7.41 -8.43
N ARG A 161 7.95 -6.69 -7.34
CA ARG A 161 6.63 -6.65 -6.67
C ARG A 161 6.10 -8.05 -6.34
N ILE A 162 6.95 -8.93 -5.81
CA ILE A 162 6.58 -10.28 -5.44
C ILE A 162 5.72 -10.18 -4.17
N SER A 163 4.41 -10.35 -4.33
CA SER A 163 3.44 -10.28 -3.21
C SER A 163 3.73 -11.32 -2.13
N ALA A 164 4.35 -12.45 -2.49
CA ALA A 164 4.73 -13.49 -1.55
C ALA A 164 5.63 -12.99 -0.40
N ILE A 165 6.52 -12.01 -0.66
CA ILE A 165 7.43 -11.47 0.36
C ILE A 165 6.65 -10.80 1.50
N ASN A 166 5.50 -10.20 1.20
CA ASN A 166 4.68 -9.49 2.18
C ASN A 166 3.57 -10.37 2.77
N VAL A 167 3.03 -11.30 1.97
CA VAL A 167 1.85 -12.11 2.35
C VAL A 167 2.25 -13.38 3.10
N VAL A 168 3.37 -14.04 2.73
CA VAL A 168 3.77 -15.32 3.32
C VAL A 168 4.03 -15.23 4.83
N PRO A 169 4.73 -14.22 5.38
CA PRO A 169 4.92 -14.12 6.83
C PRO A 169 3.59 -14.00 7.61
N GLY A 170 2.64 -13.24 7.06
CA GLY A 170 1.30 -13.10 7.64
C GLY A 170 0.50 -14.41 7.61
N LEU A 171 0.54 -15.12 6.47
CA LEU A 171 -0.12 -16.42 6.32
C LEU A 171 0.46 -17.48 7.25
N ILE A 172 1.77 -17.52 7.47
CA ILE A 172 2.39 -18.44 8.43
C ILE A 172 1.79 -18.24 9.83
N GLY A 173 1.65 -16.99 10.27
CA GLY A 173 1.03 -16.67 11.56
C GLY A 173 -0.42 -17.18 11.66
N VAL A 174 -1.22 -16.97 10.63
CA VAL A 174 -2.63 -17.42 10.58
C VAL A 174 -2.71 -18.95 10.60
N ILE A 175 -1.89 -19.63 9.78
CA ILE A 175 -1.89 -21.10 9.70
C ILE A 175 -1.45 -21.71 11.03
N LEU A 176 -0.40 -21.17 11.66
CA LEU A 176 0.06 -21.63 12.97
C LEU A 176 -1.03 -21.45 14.04
N THR A 177 -1.71 -20.30 14.06
CA THR A 177 -2.78 -20.04 15.02
C THR A 177 -3.95 -21.00 14.80
N MET A 178 -4.40 -21.20 13.58
CA MET A 178 -5.48 -22.14 13.26
C MET A 178 -5.09 -23.58 13.65
N THR A 179 -3.86 -23.98 13.33
CA THR A 179 -3.37 -25.32 13.68
C THR A 179 -3.32 -25.53 15.19
N MET A 180 -2.81 -24.54 15.94
CA MET A 180 -2.79 -24.60 17.42
C MET A 180 -4.19 -24.70 18.01
N VAL A 181 -5.15 -23.90 17.52
CA VAL A 181 -6.54 -23.95 17.99
C VAL A 181 -7.14 -25.34 17.69
N MET A 182 -6.88 -25.90 16.52
CA MET A 182 -7.38 -27.21 16.14
C MET A 182 -6.80 -28.33 17.01
N PHE A 183 -5.51 -28.28 17.34
CA PHE A 183 -4.88 -29.25 18.24
C PHE A 183 -5.31 -29.10 19.70
N THR A 184 -5.65 -27.90 20.17
CA THR A 184 -6.15 -27.69 21.54
C THR A 184 -7.63 -28.02 21.70
N ALA A 185 -8.39 -28.09 20.60
CA ALA A 185 -9.81 -28.46 20.61
C ALA A 185 -10.08 -29.99 20.47
N MET A 186 -9.03 -30.78 20.22
CA MET A 186 -9.07 -32.24 20.20
C MET A 186 -8.79 -32.83 21.59
#